data_97899c587784b451ff667b51c0b661af
#
_entry.id   97899c587784b451ff667b51c0b661af
#
_cell.length_a   1.000
_cell.length_b   1.000
_cell.length_c   1.000
_cell.angle_alpha   90.00
_cell.angle_beta   90.00
_cell.angle_gamma   90.00
#
_symmetry.space_group_name_H-M   'P 1'
#
loop_
_entity.id
_entity.type
_entity.pdbx_description
1 polymer ?
#
loop_
_entity_poly.entity_id
_entity_poly.type
_entity_poly.pdbx_seq_one_letter_code
_entity_poly.pdbx_strand_id
1 'polypeptide(L)'
;MKQIKLIHKDGPFGDCTSQYEVTFPQDITVDEFIKLVIQENPTEWGEFGIYWNYPLAKYRDGKLFTAVALDEYRNMKVLRVQAHGGWSRMDYIIDPEKPPKPELKVDFRQATQFPF
;
A
#
# COMPACT_ATOMS: atom_id res chain seq x y z
N MET A 1 -16.71 1.65 13.46
CA MET A 1 -15.61 0.74 13.07
C MET A 1 -15.06 1.19 11.74
N LYS A 2 -13.74 1.34 11.65
CA LYS A 2 -13.11 1.78 10.40
C LYS A 2 -13.10 0.63 9.40
N GLN A 3 -13.44 0.92 8.18
CA GLN A 3 -13.47 -0.07 7.10
C GLN A 3 -12.84 0.52 5.85
N ILE A 4 -12.31 -0.35 5.01
CA ILE A 4 -11.76 0.01 3.71
C ILE A 4 -12.55 -0.74 2.66
N LYS A 5 -13.04 -0.03 1.66
CA LYS A 5 -13.75 -0.62 0.54
C LYS A 5 -12.92 -0.49 -0.73
N LEU A 6 -12.81 -1.58 -1.45
CA LEU A 6 -12.19 -1.61 -2.77
C LEU A 6 -13.29 -1.68 -3.82
N ILE A 7 -13.30 -0.72 -4.73
CA ILE A 7 -14.24 -0.69 -5.84
C ILE A 7 -13.44 -0.96 -7.11
N HIS A 8 -13.75 -2.08 -7.75
CA HIS A 8 -13.07 -2.47 -8.98
C HIS A 8 -13.45 -1.54 -10.12
N LYS A 9 -12.45 -1.06 -10.84
CA LYS A 9 -12.62 -0.28 -12.05
C LYS A 9 -11.99 -1.04 -13.21
N ASP A 10 -12.74 -1.24 -14.26
CA ASP A 10 -12.22 -1.90 -15.46
C ASP A 10 -11.12 -1.04 -16.08
N GLY A 11 -10.00 -1.67 -16.37
CA GLY A 11 -8.93 -1.04 -17.11
C GLY A 11 -9.34 -0.79 -18.55
N PRO A 12 -8.79 0.25 -19.19
CA PRO A 12 -9.19 0.60 -20.54
C PRO A 12 -8.79 -0.41 -21.61
N PHE A 13 -7.92 -1.35 -21.31
CA PHE A 13 -7.36 -2.26 -22.31
C PHE A 13 -7.63 -3.74 -22.06
N GLY A 14 -8.40 -4.07 -21.02
CA GLY A 14 -8.72 -5.45 -20.73
C GLY A 14 -7.53 -6.34 -20.46
N ASP A 15 -6.42 -5.76 -20.01
CA ASP A 15 -5.25 -6.54 -19.62
C ASP A 15 -5.46 -7.24 -18.28
N CYS A 16 -4.48 -8.00 -17.83
CA CYS A 16 -4.57 -8.77 -16.60
C CYS A 16 -4.50 -7.89 -15.34
N THR A 17 -4.29 -6.59 -15.49
CA THR A 17 -4.17 -5.65 -14.37
C THR A 17 -5.50 -4.96 -14.14
N SER A 18 -5.98 -4.99 -12.92
CA SER A 18 -7.20 -4.29 -12.53
C SER A 18 -6.85 -3.07 -11.69
N GLN A 19 -7.62 -2.02 -11.85
CA GLN A 19 -7.50 -0.84 -11.03
C GLN A 19 -8.63 -0.81 -10.02
N TYR A 20 -8.34 -0.34 -8.82
CA TYR A 20 -9.31 -0.22 -7.76
C TYR A 20 -9.35 1.19 -7.21
N GLU A 21 -10.54 1.68 -6.98
CA GLU A 21 -10.73 2.88 -6.18
C GLU A 21 -10.90 2.45 -4.72
N VAL A 22 -10.17 3.10 -3.83
CA VAL A 22 -10.16 2.74 -2.42
C VAL A 22 -10.88 3.82 -1.64
N THR A 23 -11.90 3.42 -0.89
CA THR A 23 -12.61 4.30 0.04
C THR A 23 -12.16 3.95 1.45
N PHE A 24 -11.75 4.96 2.22
CA PHE A 24 -11.25 4.78 3.58
C PHE A 24 -11.65 5.96 4.46
N PRO A 25 -11.61 5.80 5.80
CA PRO A 25 -11.88 6.90 6.72
C PRO A 25 -10.89 8.05 6.54
N GLN A 26 -11.36 9.28 6.60
CA GLN A 26 -10.53 10.44 6.25
C GLN A 26 -9.39 10.72 7.22
N ASP A 27 -9.53 10.32 8.47
CA ASP A 27 -8.51 10.55 9.49
C ASP A 27 -7.68 9.31 9.81
N ILE A 28 -7.65 8.36 8.88
CA ILE A 28 -6.86 7.13 9.07
C ILE A 28 -5.37 7.43 8.88
N THR A 29 -4.55 6.81 9.72
CA THR A 29 -3.08 6.88 9.55
C THR A 29 -2.60 5.81 8.58
N VAL A 30 -1.37 5.98 8.10
CA VAL A 30 -0.74 4.98 7.22
C VAL A 30 -0.70 3.62 7.90
N ASP A 31 -0.32 3.58 9.17
CA ASP A 31 -0.24 2.31 9.91
C ASP A 31 -1.61 1.64 10.03
N GLU A 32 -2.63 2.41 10.36
CA GLU A 32 -4.00 1.88 10.45
C GLU A 32 -4.50 1.38 9.11
N PHE A 33 -4.21 2.12 8.04
CA PHE A 33 -4.60 1.72 6.70
C PHE A 33 -4.00 0.37 6.32
N ILE A 34 -2.69 0.22 6.53
CA ILE A 34 -1.99 -1.03 6.21
C ILE A 34 -2.59 -2.19 7.01
N LYS A 35 -2.83 -2.00 8.30
CA LYS A 35 -3.41 -3.04 9.14
C LYS A 35 -4.79 -3.46 8.69
N LEU A 36 -5.62 -2.50 8.31
CA LEU A 36 -6.98 -2.81 7.85
C LEU A 36 -6.98 -3.56 6.52
N VAL A 37 -6.10 -3.18 5.60
CA VAL A 37 -5.98 -3.88 4.32
C VAL A 37 -5.58 -5.34 4.54
N ILE A 38 -4.59 -5.58 5.38
CA ILE A 38 -4.14 -6.94 5.68
C ILE A 38 -5.26 -7.74 6.36
N GLN A 39 -5.99 -7.12 7.27
CA GLN A 39 -7.09 -7.77 7.96
C GLN A 39 -8.21 -8.19 7.00
N GLU A 40 -8.52 -7.35 6.03
CA GLU A 40 -9.58 -7.64 5.06
C GLU A 40 -9.16 -8.60 3.95
N ASN A 41 -7.87 -8.70 3.69
CA ASN A 41 -7.33 -9.51 2.60
C ASN A 41 -6.17 -10.39 3.08
N PRO A 42 -6.42 -11.28 4.06
CA PRO A 42 -5.31 -12.01 4.69
C PRO A 42 -4.63 -13.03 3.77
N THR A 43 -5.32 -13.50 2.74
CA THR A 43 -4.75 -14.48 1.82
C THR A 43 -4.03 -13.86 0.63
N GLU A 44 -4.16 -12.56 0.48
CA GLU A 44 -3.50 -11.84 -0.60
C GLU A 44 -2.06 -11.47 -0.21
N TRP A 45 -1.31 -11.05 -1.20
CA TRP A 45 -0.01 -10.44 -0.97
C TRP A 45 0.07 -9.14 -1.76
N GLY A 46 0.87 -8.20 -1.27
CA GLY A 46 0.97 -6.91 -1.94
C GLY A 46 2.00 -6.00 -1.32
N GLU A 47 2.08 -4.82 -1.89
CA GLU A 47 3.03 -3.79 -1.50
C GLU A 47 2.32 -2.49 -1.20
N PHE A 48 2.85 -1.77 -0.23
CA PHE A 48 2.44 -0.41 0.08
C PHE A 48 3.60 0.52 -0.26
N GLY A 49 3.32 1.60 -0.94
CA GLY A 49 4.33 2.59 -1.29
C GLY A 49 3.78 4.00 -1.23
N ILE A 50 4.69 4.96 -1.14
CA ILE A 50 4.38 6.37 -1.29
C ILE A 50 4.84 6.75 -2.68
N TYR A 51 3.93 7.24 -3.49
CA TYR A 51 4.19 7.45 -4.91
C TYR A 51 4.67 6.13 -5.55
N TRP A 52 5.21 6.17 -6.73
CA TRP A 52 5.55 4.97 -7.48
C TRP A 52 6.91 4.37 -7.13
N ASN A 53 7.75 5.11 -6.42
CA ASN A 53 9.15 4.75 -6.23
C ASN A 53 9.64 4.81 -4.79
N TYR A 54 8.73 4.84 -3.81
CA TYR A 54 9.11 4.90 -2.41
C TYR A 54 8.41 3.77 -1.63
N PRO A 55 9.02 2.61 -1.52
CA PRO A 55 8.39 1.48 -0.84
C PRO A 55 8.28 1.71 0.66
N LEU A 56 7.16 1.28 1.25
CA LEU A 56 6.92 1.33 2.68
C LEU A 56 6.95 -0.04 3.31
N ALA A 57 6.18 -0.98 2.75
CA ALA A 57 6.03 -2.29 3.34
C ALA A 57 5.47 -3.27 2.32
N LYS A 58 5.65 -4.54 2.61
CA LYS A 58 5.04 -5.63 1.86
C LYS A 58 4.28 -6.53 2.82
N TYR A 59 3.26 -7.20 2.33
CA TYR A 59 2.56 -8.19 3.14
C TYR A 59 2.31 -9.45 2.33
N ARG A 60 2.18 -10.56 3.06
CA ARG A 60 1.88 -11.85 2.49
C ARG A 60 1.31 -12.75 3.57
N ASP A 61 0.21 -13.42 3.28
CA ASP A 61 -0.43 -14.37 4.19
C ASP A 61 -0.69 -13.77 5.58
N GLY A 62 -1.19 -12.54 5.59
CA GLY A 62 -1.50 -11.83 6.84
C GLY A 62 -0.32 -11.29 7.60
N LYS A 63 0.90 -11.43 7.08
CA LYS A 63 2.12 -10.96 7.74
C LYS A 63 2.69 -9.76 7.01
N LEU A 64 3.10 -8.77 7.79
CA LEU A 64 3.72 -7.55 7.28
C LEU A 64 5.24 -7.67 7.33
N PHE A 65 5.87 -7.38 6.20
CA PHE A 65 7.32 -7.27 6.10
C PHE A 65 7.66 -5.80 5.90
N THR A 66 8.41 -5.20 6.83
CA THR A 66 8.68 -3.78 6.83
C THR A 66 9.73 -3.41 5.79
N ALA A 67 9.44 -2.44 4.95
CA ALA A 67 10.42 -1.80 4.09
C ALA A 67 11.10 -0.64 4.82
N VAL A 68 11.96 0.08 4.11
CA VAL A 68 12.91 1.03 4.71
C VAL A 68 12.25 2.18 5.46
N ALA A 69 11.12 2.64 5.02
CA ALA A 69 10.59 3.92 5.47
C ALA A 69 9.29 3.85 6.26
N LEU A 70 8.81 2.66 6.61
CA LEU A 70 7.50 2.54 7.24
C LEU A 70 7.40 3.31 8.55
N ASP A 71 8.44 3.19 9.42
CA ASP A 71 8.38 3.83 10.74
C ASP A 71 8.25 5.35 10.64
N GLU A 72 8.85 5.95 9.64
CA GLU A 72 8.79 7.38 9.42
C GLU A 72 7.39 7.86 9.04
N TYR A 73 6.62 7.02 8.33
CA TYR A 73 5.31 7.40 7.82
C TYR A 73 4.14 6.82 8.60
N ARG A 74 4.42 6.02 9.58
CA ARG A 74 3.42 5.21 10.31
C ARG A 74 2.27 6.03 10.88
N ASN A 75 2.58 7.22 11.41
CA ASN A 75 1.62 8.09 12.08
C ASN A 75 1.08 9.22 11.19
N MET A 76 1.48 9.27 9.95
CA MET A 76 0.98 10.28 9.02
C MET A 76 -0.39 9.88 8.50
N LYS A 77 -1.25 10.87 8.28
CA LYS A 77 -2.58 10.61 7.73
C LYS A 77 -2.51 10.30 6.25
N VAL A 78 -3.41 9.43 5.82
CA VAL A 78 -3.53 9.09 4.41
C VAL A 78 -4.50 10.06 3.75
N LEU A 79 -4.06 10.71 2.68
CA LEU A 79 -4.90 11.63 1.93
C LEU A 79 -5.58 10.94 0.75
N ARG A 80 -4.87 10.05 0.08
CA ARG A 80 -5.35 9.41 -1.12
C ARG A 80 -4.68 8.05 -1.27
N VAL A 81 -5.42 7.09 -1.82
CA VAL A 81 -4.88 5.77 -2.10
C VAL A 81 -5.31 5.35 -3.49
N GLN A 82 -4.37 4.76 -4.21
CA GLN A 82 -4.64 4.05 -5.45
C GLN A 82 -4.22 2.60 -5.27
N ALA A 83 -4.99 1.69 -5.80
CA ALA A 83 -4.68 0.28 -5.74
C ALA A 83 -4.71 -0.33 -7.12
N HIS A 84 -3.75 -1.21 -7.39
CA HIS A 84 -3.70 -2.01 -8.59
C HIS A 84 -3.67 -3.47 -8.19
N GLY A 85 -4.41 -4.31 -8.88
CA GLY A 85 -4.43 -5.72 -8.55
C GLY A 85 -4.44 -6.57 -9.79
N GLY A 86 -3.88 -7.77 -9.67
CA GLY A 86 -3.92 -8.78 -10.69
C GLY A 86 -3.40 -10.07 -10.11
N TRP A 87 -4.07 -11.19 -10.37
CA TRP A 87 -3.61 -12.52 -9.98
C TRP A 87 -3.44 -12.74 -8.49
N SER A 88 -3.97 -12.21 -7.59
CA SER A 88 -3.78 -12.36 -6.13
C SER A 88 -2.75 -11.39 -5.57
N ARG A 89 -2.48 -10.32 -6.28
CA ARG A 89 -1.57 -9.28 -5.80
C ARG A 89 -2.26 -7.93 -5.80
N MET A 90 -2.02 -7.16 -4.75
CA MET A 90 -2.50 -5.78 -4.64
C MET A 90 -1.33 -4.87 -4.33
N ASP A 91 -1.22 -3.78 -5.07
CA ASP A 91 -0.23 -2.74 -4.84
C ASP A 91 -0.97 -1.46 -4.47
N TYR A 92 -0.55 -0.83 -3.39
CA TYR A 92 -1.17 0.39 -2.88
C TYR A 92 -0.19 1.54 -2.96
N ILE A 93 -0.63 2.65 -3.53
CA ILE A 93 0.13 3.88 -3.53
C ILE A 93 -0.58 4.85 -2.61
N ILE A 94 0.10 5.23 -1.55
CA ILE A 94 -0.42 6.04 -0.47
C ILE A 94 0.13 7.45 -0.62
N ASP A 95 -0.74 8.44 -0.47
CA ASP A 95 -0.37 9.85 -0.51
C ASP A 95 -0.57 10.41 0.91
N PRO A 96 0.46 10.38 1.75
CA PRO A 96 0.34 10.85 3.12
C PRO A 96 0.30 12.38 3.17
N GLU A 97 -0.10 12.91 4.32
CA GLU A 97 -0.23 14.34 4.53
C GLU A 97 1.06 15.11 4.23
N LYS A 98 2.22 14.50 4.53
CA LYS A 98 3.51 15.09 4.22
C LYS A 98 4.19 14.32 3.10
N PRO A 99 4.82 15.00 2.14
CA PRO A 99 5.56 14.31 1.09
C PRO A 99 6.80 13.61 1.67
N PRO A 100 7.35 12.62 0.96
CA PRO A 100 8.60 12.01 1.35
C PRO A 100 9.73 13.03 1.39
N LYS A 101 10.70 12.83 2.27
CA LYS A 101 11.87 13.69 2.33
C LYS A 101 12.72 13.48 1.07
N PRO A 102 13.07 14.54 0.36
CA PRO A 102 13.84 14.38 -0.90
C PRO A 102 15.19 13.72 -0.72
N GLU A 103 15.85 13.97 0.41
CA GLU A 103 17.16 13.40 0.71
C GLU A 103 17.12 11.96 1.19
N LEU A 104 15.93 11.42 1.43
CA LEU A 104 15.81 10.05 1.91
C LEU A 104 15.99 9.08 0.75
N LYS A 105 17.06 8.32 0.80
CA LYS A 105 17.38 7.32 -0.22
C LYS A 105 16.84 5.97 0.20
N VAL A 106 16.10 5.34 -0.69
CA VAL A 106 15.57 4.00 -0.47
C VAL A 106 16.50 3.00 -1.12
N ASP A 107 16.96 2.03 -0.32
CA ASP A 107 17.79 0.94 -0.84
C ASP A 107 16.87 -0.17 -1.37
N PHE A 108 16.67 -0.18 -2.66
CA PHE A 108 15.81 -1.17 -3.30
C PHE A 108 16.34 -2.58 -3.15
N ARG A 109 17.64 -2.76 -2.93
CA ARG A 109 18.19 -4.09 -2.67
C ARG A 109 17.67 -4.63 -1.34
N GLN A 110 17.64 -3.80 -0.30
CA GLN A 110 17.06 -4.20 0.98
C GLN A 110 15.57 -4.48 0.84
N ALA A 111 14.84 -3.65 0.13
CA ALA A 111 13.42 -3.84 -0.08
C ALA A 111 13.10 -5.13 -0.83
N THR A 112 13.99 -5.59 -1.70
CA THR A 112 13.78 -6.82 -2.46
C THR A 112 14.27 -8.06 -1.76
N GLN A 113 14.87 -7.95 -0.58
CA GLN A 113 15.32 -9.10 0.20
C GLN A 113 14.21 -9.80 0.97
N PHE A 114 13.00 -9.27 0.95
CA PHE A 114 11.86 -9.92 1.57
C PHE A 114 11.52 -11.22 0.83
N PRO A 115 11.02 -12.23 1.55
CA PRO A 115 10.76 -13.55 0.96
C PRO A 115 9.48 -13.55 0.14
N PHE A 116 9.53 -12.95 -0.99
CA PHE A 116 8.43 -12.93 -1.93
C PHE A 116 8.83 -13.54 -3.25
#